data_14930ba055055b24203843ee9a309aa7
#
_entry.id   14930ba055055b24203843ee9a309aa7
#
_cell.length_a   1.000
_cell.length_b   1.000
_cell.length_c   1.000
_cell.angle_alpha   90.00
_cell.angle_beta   90.00
_cell.angle_gamma   90.00
#
_symmetry.space_group_name_H-M   'P 1'
#
loop_
_entity.id
_entity.type
_entity.pdbx_description
1 polymer ?
#
loop_
_entity_poly.entity_id
_entity_poly.type
_entity_poly.pdbx_seq_one_letter_code
_entity_poly.pdbx_strand_id
1 'polypeptide(L)'
;VTLIGLNLNDTLTDANSSTLNLTTGPTFVSASGGSTSQPILTSGTVTYTATYTIGAAPSYTGKIINKVLATATIQGGSATVTDTSDDPNTAAPDDVTVVNIDPYAEMEVTKTASVTDNGDNYVGAGDVINYTITVENKGNVTLTGLTIVDTLTDGNAGTLSLSNGPNFSGANQGSGLGTIKAGETATYLAYYIITPAAAATGSIKNSAKVIGSSPGQTNNVSDTSDNGDDTDGNTVSDTTDITINPIPSIEVTKIASVNDVNSNSQNDNGDIITYTITVSNTGNVPLTGLALVEGLTDGNSSTLTLDSGPTYVSNSSGSAQGALAVGEFSTYTSIYTISQNAANTGKIVNTVFATSSSPGNTNDVTDRSDDGDDTDGNTKDDPTEVITVSNATIEVTKTAV
;
A
#
# COMPACT_ATOMS: atom_id res chain seq x y z
N VAL A 1 75.52 -2.36 -13.73
CA VAL A 1 75.58 -1.17 -12.86
C VAL A 1 74.57 -1.32 -11.73
N THR A 2 74.82 -0.70 -10.61
CA THR A 2 73.84 -0.63 -9.49
C THR A 2 72.88 0.51 -9.67
N LEU A 3 71.57 0.26 -9.41
CA LEU A 3 70.50 1.26 -9.47
C LEU A 3 70.09 1.65 -8.05
N ILE A 4 69.79 2.94 -7.87
CA ILE A 4 69.32 3.55 -6.65
C ILE A 4 68.15 4.47 -6.92
N GLY A 5 67.38 4.82 -5.89
CA GLY A 5 66.25 5.76 -6.01
C GLY A 5 65.17 5.22 -6.92
N LEU A 6 64.85 3.92 -6.88
CA LEU A 6 63.73 3.36 -7.65
C LEU A 6 62.43 4.03 -7.24
N ASN A 7 61.73 4.54 -8.23
CA ASN A 7 60.39 5.05 -8.12
C ASN A 7 59.47 4.26 -9.08
N LEU A 8 58.32 3.84 -8.60
CA LEU A 8 57.28 3.15 -9.36
C LEU A 8 56.09 4.05 -9.49
N ASN A 9 55.76 4.44 -10.70
CA ASN A 9 54.51 5.18 -11.00
C ASN A 9 53.53 4.20 -11.62
N ASP A 10 52.60 3.76 -10.82
CA ASP A 10 51.56 2.82 -11.22
C ASP A 10 50.36 3.59 -11.77
N THR A 11 49.89 3.20 -12.95
CA THR A 11 48.75 3.78 -13.61
C THR A 11 47.71 2.70 -13.83
N LEU A 12 46.57 2.84 -13.15
CA LEU A 12 45.44 1.94 -13.25
C LEU A 12 44.24 2.67 -13.89
N THR A 13 43.67 2.11 -14.94
CA THR A 13 42.53 2.69 -15.64
C THR A 13 41.48 1.65 -15.96
N ASP A 14 40.25 2.11 -16.23
CA ASP A 14 39.23 1.30 -16.87
C ASP A 14 39.34 1.35 -18.42
N ALA A 15 38.46 0.66 -19.13
CA ALA A 15 38.45 0.63 -20.59
C ALA A 15 38.15 1.98 -21.23
N ASN A 16 37.56 2.95 -20.50
CA ASN A 16 37.32 4.31 -20.94
C ASN A 16 38.45 5.27 -20.57
N SER A 17 39.60 4.72 -20.10
CA SER A 17 40.75 5.50 -19.65
C SER A 17 40.50 6.36 -18.41
N SER A 18 39.47 6.07 -17.64
CA SER A 18 39.26 6.73 -16.36
C SER A 18 40.23 6.20 -15.32
N THR A 19 40.89 7.10 -14.59
CA THR A 19 41.89 6.70 -13.56
C THR A 19 41.21 6.00 -12.39
N LEU A 20 41.78 4.86 -12.03
CA LEU A 20 41.41 4.09 -10.83
C LEU A 20 42.54 4.19 -9.79
N ASN A 21 42.19 4.09 -8.52
CA ASN A 21 43.17 4.14 -7.44
C ASN A 21 43.41 2.75 -6.89
N LEU A 22 44.69 2.35 -6.76
CA LEU A 22 45.05 1.12 -6.10
C LEU A 22 44.48 1.07 -4.68
N THR A 23 44.04 -0.10 -4.24
CA THR A 23 43.62 -0.32 -2.86
C THR A 23 44.81 -0.34 -1.92
N THR A 24 45.94 -0.96 -2.37
CA THR A 24 47.21 -0.95 -1.65
C THR A 24 48.39 -1.02 -2.61
N GLY A 25 49.57 -0.53 -2.18
CA GLY A 25 50.84 -0.65 -2.88
C GLY A 25 51.15 0.46 -3.87
N PRO A 26 52.23 0.33 -4.68
CA PRO A 26 53.19 -0.79 -4.69
C PRO A 26 53.98 -0.95 -3.40
N THR A 27 54.02 -2.17 -2.86
CA THR A 27 54.73 -2.51 -1.61
C THR A 27 55.84 -3.51 -1.89
N PHE A 28 57.06 -3.26 -1.37
CA PHE A 28 58.18 -4.16 -1.52
C PHE A 28 57.90 -5.53 -0.88
N VAL A 29 58.20 -6.60 -1.60
CA VAL A 29 58.02 -7.98 -1.15
C VAL A 29 59.36 -8.68 -0.94
N SER A 30 60.23 -8.69 -1.97
CA SER A 30 61.47 -9.45 -1.94
C SER A 30 62.51 -8.88 -2.91
N ALA A 31 63.76 -9.30 -2.72
CA ALA A 31 64.84 -9.02 -3.65
C ALA A 31 65.74 -10.23 -3.83
N SER A 32 66.46 -10.30 -4.94
CA SER A 32 67.47 -11.36 -5.25
C SER A 32 68.79 -10.77 -5.69
N GLY A 33 69.82 -11.62 -5.93
CA GLY A 33 71.12 -11.20 -6.40
C GLY A 33 71.89 -10.27 -5.43
N GLY A 34 71.63 -10.35 -4.12
CA GLY A 34 72.20 -9.46 -3.11
C GLY A 34 71.55 -8.06 -3.05
N SER A 35 70.52 -7.79 -3.84
CA SER A 35 69.74 -6.52 -3.85
C SER A 35 68.87 -6.42 -2.60
N THR A 36 68.46 -5.22 -2.29
CA THR A 36 67.42 -4.90 -1.33
C THR A 36 66.33 -4.06 -2.04
N SER A 37 65.29 -3.55 -1.33
CA SER A 37 64.36 -2.61 -1.96
C SER A 37 65.08 -1.48 -2.68
N GLN A 38 66.23 -1.05 -2.15
CA GLN A 38 67.20 -0.16 -2.74
C GLN A 38 68.58 -0.36 -1.99
N PRO A 39 69.71 -0.54 -2.67
CA PRO A 39 69.92 -0.52 -4.13
C PRO A 39 69.56 -1.83 -4.83
N ILE A 40 69.37 -1.77 -6.16
CA ILE A 40 69.26 -2.91 -7.04
C ILE A 40 70.68 -3.18 -7.65
N LEU A 41 71.23 -4.32 -7.32
CA LEU A 41 72.56 -4.69 -7.81
C LEU A 41 72.50 -5.24 -9.23
N THR A 42 73.71 -5.32 -9.89
CA THR A 42 73.82 -5.91 -11.24
C THR A 42 73.24 -7.31 -11.25
N SER A 43 72.29 -7.61 -12.17
CA SER A 43 71.56 -8.87 -12.29
C SER A 43 70.64 -9.21 -11.09
N GLY A 44 70.45 -8.28 -10.14
CA GLY A 44 69.51 -8.43 -9.07
C GLY A 44 68.11 -8.05 -9.53
N THR A 45 67.13 -8.61 -8.85
CA THR A 45 65.68 -8.28 -9.05
C THR A 45 65.05 -7.80 -7.76
N VAL A 46 64.05 -6.96 -7.85
CA VAL A 46 63.19 -6.53 -6.75
C VAL A 46 61.72 -6.74 -7.13
N THR A 47 60.96 -7.26 -6.20
CA THR A 47 59.54 -7.58 -6.40
C THR A 47 58.67 -6.69 -5.53
N TYR A 48 57.64 -6.09 -6.13
CA TYR A 48 56.59 -5.31 -5.46
C TYR A 48 55.25 -5.93 -5.76
N THR A 49 54.30 -5.71 -4.86
CA THR A 49 52.87 -6.05 -5.06
C THR A 49 52.02 -4.84 -4.90
N ALA A 50 50.92 -4.79 -5.67
CA ALA A 50 49.84 -3.84 -5.52
C ALA A 50 48.53 -4.59 -5.61
N THR A 51 47.48 -4.06 -4.99
CA THR A 51 46.13 -4.63 -5.06
C THR A 51 45.15 -3.56 -5.48
N TYR A 52 44.17 -3.98 -6.25
CA TYR A 52 42.96 -3.21 -6.55
C TYR A 52 41.76 -4.06 -6.27
N THR A 53 40.83 -3.56 -5.43
CA THR A 53 39.53 -4.21 -5.19
C THR A 53 38.54 -3.70 -6.18
N ILE A 54 38.00 -4.59 -7.00
CA ILE A 54 36.95 -4.27 -7.95
C ILE A 54 35.69 -4.05 -7.11
N GLY A 55 35.26 -2.80 -6.96
CA GLY A 55 34.02 -2.43 -6.27
C GLY A 55 32.82 -2.50 -7.22
N ALA A 56 31.61 -2.40 -6.64
CA ALA A 56 30.36 -2.20 -7.38
C ALA A 56 30.30 -0.80 -8.03
N ALA A 57 31.44 -0.30 -8.49
CA ALA A 57 31.57 1.07 -8.96
C ALA A 57 30.81 1.31 -10.27
N PRO A 58 30.20 2.50 -10.43
CA PRO A 58 29.46 2.87 -11.62
C PRO A 58 30.32 2.99 -12.89
N SER A 59 31.63 2.80 -12.80
CA SER A 59 32.60 2.92 -13.89
C SER A 59 32.97 1.60 -14.53
N TYR A 60 32.21 0.51 -14.28
CA TYR A 60 32.50 -0.75 -14.90
C TYR A 60 32.43 -0.70 -16.44
N THR A 61 33.55 -0.98 -17.09
CA THR A 61 33.70 -0.86 -18.56
C THR A 61 34.14 -2.16 -19.23
N GLY A 62 34.12 -3.29 -18.47
CA GLY A 62 34.44 -4.62 -19.00
C GLY A 62 35.90 -5.01 -18.86
N LYS A 63 36.80 -4.11 -18.50
CA LYS A 63 38.21 -4.42 -18.24
C LYS A 63 38.90 -3.38 -17.39
N ILE A 64 39.96 -3.82 -16.71
CA ILE A 64 40.90 -3.00 -15.97
C ILE A 64 42.25 -3.12 -16.68
N ILE A 65 42.95 -2.01 -16.85
CA ILE A 65 44.19 -1.87 -17.54
C ILE A 65 45.20 -1.29 -16.55
N ASN A 66 46.33 -1.97 -16.38
CA ASN A 66 47.41 -1.53 -15.48
C ASN A 66 48.73 -1.37 -16.23
N LYS A 67 49.48 -0.35 -15.86
CA LYS A 67 50.80 -0.06 -16.38
C LYS A 67 51.65 0.59 -15.30
N VAL A 68 52.87 0.15 -15.14
CA VAL A 68 53.83 0.73 -14.20
C VAL A 68 55.03 1.31 -14.96
N LEU A 69 55.38 2.57 -14.69
CA LEU A 69 56.63 3.18 -15.12
C LEU A 69 57.63 3.13 -13.96
N ALA A 70 58.71 2.39 -14.13
CA ALA A 70 59.82 2.34 -13.20
C ALA A 70 60.90 3.36 -13.60
N THR A 71 61.40 4.13 -12.64
CA THR A 71 62.51 5.09 -12.84
C THR A 71 63.53 4.90 -11.76
N ALA A 72 64.79 4.80 -12.11
CA ALA A 72 65.92 4.68 -11.15
C ALA A 72 67.15 5.47 -11.61
N THR A 73 68.04 5.77 -10.69
CA THR A 73 69.28 6.50 -10.97
C THR A 73 70.48 5.52 -10.91
N ILE A 74 71.45 5.69 -11.80
CA ILE A 74 72.75 4.93 -11.75
C ILE A 74 73.55 5.41 -10.57
N GLN A 75 73.96 4.50 -9.72
CA GLN A 75 74.75 4.82 -8.54
C GLN A 75 76.07 5.49 -8.92
N GLY A 76 76.43 6.62 -8.30
CA GLY A 76 77.62 7.41 -8.57
C GLY A 76 77.48 8.38 -9.77
N GLY A 77 76.32 8.48 -10.39
CA GLY A 77 76.02 9.37 -11.49
C GLY A 77 74.67 10.11 -11.33
N SER A 78 74.35 10.99 -12.29
CA SER A 78 73.04 11.69 -12.36
C SER A 78 72.15 11.15 -13.47
N ALA A 79 72.59 10.09 -14.18
CA ALA A 79 71.82 9.49 -15.26
C ALA A 79 70.69 8.64 -14.69
N THR A 80 69.47 8.85 -15.19
CA THR A 80 68.27 8.05 -14.89
C THR A 80 68.04 7.00 -15.97
N VAL A 81 67.52 5.86 -15.57
CA VAL A 81 67.03 4.82 -16.47
C VAL A 81 65.53 4.64 -16.19
N THR A 82 64.77 4.40 -17.21
CA THR A 82 63.33 4.16 -17.13
C THR A 82 62.96 2.92 -17.88
N ASP A 83 61.97 2.23 -17.41
CA ASP A 83 61.35 1.09 -18.09
C ASP A 83 59.87 1.03 -17.79
N THR A 84 59.10 0.53 -18.74
CA THR A 84 57.66 0.37 -18.61
C THR A 84 57.35 -1.10 -18.40
N SER A 85 56.40 -1.42 -17.53
CA SER A 85 55.99 -2.81 -17.30
C SER A 85 55.51 -3.48 -18.57
N ASP A 86 55.80 -4.74 -18.68
CA ASP A 86 55.43 -5.65 -19.75
C ASP A 86 54.45 -6.70 -19.25
N ASP A 87 53.46 -7.11 -20.08
CA ASP A 87 52.59 -8.24 -19.76
C ASP A 87 53.29 -9.53 -20.19
N PRO A 88 53.73 -10.41 -19.26
CA PRO A 88 54.47 -11.62 -19.60
C PRO A 88 53.68 -12.62 -20.43
N ASN A 89 52.37 -12.39 -20.64
CA ASN A 89 51.51 -13.26 -21.44
C ASN A 89 51.41 -12.82 -22.93
N THR A 90 52.02 -11.70 -23.29
CA THR A 90 52.04 -11.18 -24.67
C THR A 90 53.50 -11.13 -25.19
N ALA A 91 53.65 -10.93 -26.49
CA ALA A 91 54.97 -10.84 -27.13
C ALA A 91 55.42 -9.38 -27.41
N ALA A 92 54.54 -8.42 -27.14
CA ALA A 92 54.82 -7.01 -27.39
C ALA A 92 55.54 -6.42 -26.16
N PRO A 93 56.67 -5.67 -26.34
CA PRO A 93 57.33 -4.99 -25.23
C PRO A 93 56.49 -3.79 -24.74
N ASP A 94 56.68 -3.45 -23.45
CA ASP A 94 56.05 -2.25 -22.83
C ASP A 94 54.53 -2.20 -22.89
N ASP A 95 53.90 -3.34 -22.97
CA ASP A 95 52.43 -3.40 -23.07
C ASP A 95 51.75 -3.43 -21.70
N VAL A 96 50.44 -3.21 -21.73
CA VAL A 96 49.60 -3.10 -20.52
C VAL A 96 49.12 -4.48 -20.05
N THR A 97 49.11 -4.68 -18.74
CA THR A 97 48.41 -5.85 -18.18
C THR A 97 46.91 -5.58 -18.17
N VAL A 98 46.12 -6.49 -18.72
CA VAL A 98 44.65 -6.38 -18.85
C VAL A 98 43.96 -7.46 -18.05
N VAL A 99 43.04 -7.06 -17.20
CA VAL A 99 42.08 -7.95 -16.54
C VAL A 99 40.69 -7.72 -17.15
N ASN A 100 40.17 -8.73 -17.83
CA ASN A 100 38.79 -8.69 -18.34
C ASN A 100 37.82 -9.00 -17.21
N ILE A 101 36.69 -8.31 -17.17
CA ILE A 101 35.61 -8.52 -16.21
C ILE A 101 34.36 -8.88 -17.01
N ASP A 102 33.81 -10.05 -16.74
CA ASP A 102 32.59 -10.52 -17.43
C ASP A 102 31.38 -9.70 -16.97
N PRO A 103 30.57 -9.17 -17.90
CA PRO A 103 29.33 -8.51 -17.58
C PRO A 103 28.36 -9.46 -16.91
N TYR A 104 27.89 -9.07 -15.72
CA TYR A 104 26.85 -9.78 -14.98
C TYR A 104 25.68 -8.83 -14.72
N ALA A 105 24.53 -9.19 -15.23
CA ALA A 105 23.32 -8.37 -15.16
C ALA A 105 22.25 -9.11 -14.35
N GLU A 106 21.86 -8.52 -13.24
CA GLU A 106 20.84 -9.05 -12.32
C GLU A 106 20.12 -7.90 -11.65
N MET A 107 18.85 -8.06 -11.35
CA MET A 107 18.08 -7.15 -10.51
C MET A 107 17.28 -7.92 -9.48
N GLU A 108 16.99 -7.26 -8.37
CA GLU A 108 16.10 -7.70 -7.31
C GLU A 108 14.99 -6.68 -7.15
N VAL A 109 13.75 -7.12 -7.10
CA VAL A 109 12.58 -6.25 -6.95
C VAL A 109 11.86 -6.60 -5.66
N THR A 110 11.74 -5.63 -4.76
CA THR A 110 10.94 -5.78 -3.54
C THR A 110 9.75 -4.84 -3.59
N LYS A 111 8.59 -5.30 -3.15
CA LYS A 111 7.37 -4.50 -3.07
C LYS A 111 6.77 -4.62 -1.68
N THR A 112 6.64 -3.50 -0.98
CA THR A 112 6.03 -3.43 0.34
C THR A 112 4.77 -2.58 0.31
N ALA A 113 3.89 -2.75 1.30
CA ALA A 113 2.67 -1.97 1.41
C ALA A 113 2.45 -1.46 2.83
N SER A 114 1.76 -0.32 2.92
CA SER A 114 1.19 0.20 4.17
C SER A 114 -0.22 0.73 3.91
N VAL A 115 -1.12 0.59 4.88
CA VAL A 115 -2.48 1.10 4.77
C VAL A 115 -2.58 2.42 5.55
N THR A 116 -3.19 3.42 4.93
CA THR A 116 -3.64 4.65 5.58
C THR A 116 -5.15 4.55 5.76
N ASP A 117 -5.58 4.45 7.01
CA ASP A 117 -6.98 4.36 7.44
C ASP A 117 -7.70 5.69 7.18
N ASN A 118 -8.92 5.63 6.70
CA ASN A 118 -9.82 6.77 6.45
C ASN A 118 -10.40 7.38 7.74
N GLY A 119 -10.16 6.75 8.91
CA GLY A 119 -10.58 7.21 10.24
C GLY A 119 -11.65 6.34 10.91
N ASP A 120 -11.99 5.17 10.32
CA ASP A 120 -12.96 4.23 10.88
C ASP A 120 -12.31 3.11 11.73
N ASN A 121 -10.97 3.06 11.82
CA ASN A 121 -10.14 2.09 12.54
C ASN A 121 -10.21 0.65 11.99
N TYR A 122 -10.61 0.46 10.76
CA TYR A 122 -10.67 -0.83 10.09
C TYR A 122 -9.99 -0.75 8.72
N VAL A 123 -9.33 -1.82 8.29
CA VAL A 123 -8.88 -1.92 6.90
C VAL A 123 -10.10 -2.25 6.03
N GLY A 124 -10.51 -1.31 5.19
CA GLY A 124 -11.75 -1.41 4.45
C GLY A 124 -11.89 -0.46 3.26
N ALA A 125 -13.13 -0.30 2.82
CA ALA A 125 -13.46 0.60 1.71
C ALA A 125 -13.14 2.07 2.07
N GLY A 126 -12.47 2.78 1.17
CA GLY A 126 -12.06 4.17 1.37
C GLY A 126 -10.62 4.33 1.87
N ASP A 127 -10.02 3.29 2.42
CA ASP A 127 -8.61 3.29 2.82
C ASP A 127 -7.67 3.34 1.64
N VAL A 128 -6.46 3.81 1.90
CA VAL A 128 -5.42 3.93 0.89
C VAL A 128 -4.31 2.92 1.17
N ILE A 129 -4.10 1.98 0.26
CA ILE A 129 -2.91 1.12 0.26
C ILE A 129 -1.80 1.86 -0.48
N ASN A 130 -0.72 2.19 0.23
CA ASN A 130 0.48 2.80 -0.33
C ASN A 130 1.52 1.73 -0.59
N TYR A 131 1.95 1.59 -1.84
CA TYR A 131 2.98 0.66 -2.27
C TYR A 131 4.32 1.36 -2.49
N THR A 132 5.38 0.75 -1.97
CA THR A 132 6.76 1.10 -2.28
C THR A 132 7.39 -0.04 -3.04
N ILE A 133 7.89 0.23 -4.24
CA ILE A 133 8.61 -0.74 -5.08
C ILE A 133 10.07 -0.31 -5.13
N THR A 134 10.98 -1.17 -4.72
CA THR A 134 12.41 -0.97 -4.85
C THR A 134 12.97 -1.90 -5.91
N VAL A 135 13.86 -1.38 -6.74
CA VAL A 135 14.57 -2.13 -7.78
C VAL A 135 16.05 -1.97 -7.51
N GLU A 136 16.70 -3.02 -7.06
CA GLU A 136 18.15 -3.05 -6.80
C GLU A 136 18.87 -3.72 -7.95
N ASN A 137 19.92 -3.11 -8.46
CA ASN A 137 20.81 -3.72 -9.44
C ASN A 137 21.88 -4.55 -8.71
N LYS A 138 21.68 -5.86 -8.63
CA LYS A 138 22.61 -6.82 -8.04
C LYS A 138 23.80 -7.14 -8.94
N GLY A 139 23.71 -6.77 -10.20
CA GLY A 139 24.76 -7.01 -11.20
C GLY A 139 25.91 -6.00 -11.12
N ASN A 140 26.88 -6.17 -12.02
CA ASN A 140 28.04 -5.29 -12.14
C ASN A 140 27.99 -4.37 -13.37
N VAL A 141 26.87 -4.32 -14.08
CA VAL A 141 26.64 -3.44 -15.23
C VAL A 141 25.43 -2.54 -14.99
N THR A 142 25.44 -1.35 -15.59
CA THR A 142 24.29 -0.45 -15.54
C THR A 142 23.11 -1.06 -16.31
N LEU A 143 21.93 -1.05 -15.70
CA LEU A 143 20.67 -1.41 -16.35
C LEU A 143 19.95 -0.18 -16.85
N THR A 144 19.33 -0.29 -18.02
CA THR A 144 18.62 0.81 -18.67
C THR A 144 17.26 0.36 -19.21
N GLY A 145 16.39 1.30 -19.57
CA GLY A 145 15.09 0.99 -20.13
C GLY A 145 14.18 0.26 -19.14
N LEU A 146 14.31 0.52 -17.83
CA LEU A 146 13.47 -0.11 -16.82
C LEU A 146 12.01 0.23 -17.07
N THR A 147 11.18 -0.81 -17.13
CA THR A 147 9.73 -0.73 -17.21
C THR A 147 9.11 -1.59 -16.12
N ILE A 148 8.02 -1.10 -15.52
CA ILE A 148 7.31 -1.80 -14.46
C ILE A 148 5.91 -2.17 -14.97
N VAL A 149 5.55 -3.44 -14.82
CA VAL A 149 4.20 -3.97 -15.03
C VAL A 149 3.66 -4.35 -13.67
N ASP A 150 2.66 -3.60 -13.20
CA ASP A 150 1.99 -3.84 -11.92
C ASP A 150 0.76 -4.73 -12.14
N THR A 151 0.56 -5.71 -11.26
CA THR A 151 -0.59 -6.62 -11.30
C THR A 151 -1.28 -6.58 -9.96
N LEU A 152 -2.44 -5.90 -9.92
CA LEU A 152 -3.27 -5.74 -8.74
C LEU A 152 -4.55 -6.57 -8.90
N THR A 153 -4.88 -7.37 -7.88
CA THR A 153 -6.09 -8.21 -7.86
C THR A 153 -6.78 -8.15 -6.50
N ASP A 154 -8.07 -8.44 -6.50
CA ASP A 154 -8.85 -8.68 -5.30
C ASP A 154 -8.74 -10.14 -4.82
N GLY A 155 -9.39 -10.48 -3.70
CA GLY A 155 -9.38 -11.82 -3.10
C GLY A 155 -10.01 -12.91 -3.96
N ASN A 156 -10.81 -12.53 -4.97
CA ASN A 156 -11.41 -13.44 -5.95
C ASN A 156 -10.62 -13.49 -7.27
N ALA A 157 -9.38 -12.97 -7.29
CA ALA A 157 -8.53 -12.82 -8.46
C ALA A 157 -9.14 -11.88 -9.56
N GLY A 158 -10.08 -11.03 -9.20
CA GLY A 158 -10.58 -9.96 -10.07
C GLY A 158 -9.50 -8.90 -10.29
N THR A 159 -9.25 -8.51 -11.54
CA THR A 159 -8.24 -7.49 -11.86
C THR A 159 -8.68 -6.12 -11.37
N LEU A 160 -7.79 -5.44 -10.66
CA LEU A 160 -7.95 -4.07 -10.19
C LEU A 160 -6.96 -3.15 -10.90
N SER A 161 -7.19 -1.85 -10.82
CA SER A 161 -6.26 -0.85 -11.35
C SER A 161 -5.77 0.06 -10.22
N LEU A 162 -4.47 0.30 -10.15
CA LEU A 162 -3.91 1.30 -9.23
C LEU A 162 -4.63 2.66 -9.40
N SER A 163 -4.85 3.34 -8.29
CA SER A 163 -5.37 4.73 -8.33
C SER A 163 -4.31 5.70 -8.85
N ASN A 164 -3.02 5.40 -8.62
CA ASN A 164 -1.88 6.15 -9.16
C ASN A 164 -0.60 5.31 -9.15
N GLY A 165 0.31 5.57 -10.09
CA GLY A 165 1.65 4.96 -10.17
C GLY A 165 1.69 3.67 -10.98
N PRO A 166 2.84 2.96 -10.93
CA PRO A 166 4.08 3.28 -10.22
C PRO A 166 4.80 4.51 -10.77
N ASN A 167 5.14 5.46 -9.90
CA ASN A 167 5.87 6.69 -10.24
C ASN A 167 7.28 6.65 -9.65
N PHE A 168 8.29 6.99 -10.45
CA PHE A 168 9.67 7.10 -9.99
C PHE A 168 9.80 8.18 -8.91
N SER A 169 10.36 7.79 -7.76
CA SER A 169 10.59 8.68 -6.61
C SER A 169 12.05 9.12 -6.51
N GLY A 170 12.99 8.25 -6.88
CA GLY A 170 14.41 8.55 -6.86
C GLY A 170 15.28 7.31 -6.91
N ALA A 171 16.61 7.51 -6.94
CA ALA A 171 17.60 6.46 -6.84
C ALA A 171 18.73 6.89 -5.90
N ASN A 172 19.26 5.95 -5.09
CA ASN A 172 20.20 6.26 -4.00
C ASN A 172 21.58 6.71 -4.45
N GLN A 173 21.95 6.51 -5.74
CA GLN A 173 23.19 7.01 -6.36
C GLN A 173 22.92 8.03 -7.46
N GLY A 174 21.69 8.57 -7.54
CA GLY A 174 21.30 9.69 -8.37
C GLY A 174 21.03 9.39 -9.85
N SER A 175 20.79 8.13 -10.22
CA SER A 175 20.31 7.81 -11.56
C SER A 175 18.89 8.35 -11.79
N GLY A 176 18.57 8.71 -13.03
CA GLY A 176 17.24 9.13 -13.45
C GLY A 176 16.31 7.96 -13.73
N LEU A 177 15.05 8.29 -13.99
CA LEU A 177 14.01 7.32 -14.38
C LEU A 177 14.52 6.35 -15.47
N GLY A 178 14.31 5.07 -15.23
CA GLY A 178 14.61 4.02 -16.21
C GLY A 178 16.07 3.59 -16.26
N THR A 179 16.92 4.08 -15.37
CA THR A 179 18.35 3.69 -15.29
C THR A 179 18.75 3.40 -13.85
N ILE A 180 19.52 2.33 -13.62
CA ILE A 180 20.16 2.02 -12.33
C ILE A 180 21.57 1.52 -12.57
N LYS A 181 22.54 2.12 -11.88
CA LYS A 181 23.95 1.72 -11.89
C LYS A 181 24.14 0.43 -11.10
N ALA A 182 25.29 -0.21 -11.25
CA ALA A 182 25.67 -1.36 -10.43
C ALA A 182 25.61 -1.03 -8.92
N GLY A 183 24.90 -1.84 -8.15
CA GLY A 183 24.68 -1.65 -6.71
C GLY A 183 23.78 -0.48 -6.32
N GLU A 184 23.07 0.11 -7.29
CA GLU A 184 22.11 1.19 -7.04
C GLU A 184 20.70 0.62 -6.82
N THR A 185 19.92 1.31 -5.99
CA THR A 185 18.50 1.02 -5.76
C THR A 185 17.66 2.20 -6.20
N ALA A 186 16.71 1.94 -7.09
CA ALA A 186 15.66 2.90 -7.48
C ALA A 186 14.37 2.61 -6.71
N THR A 187 13.63 3.67 -6.37
CA THR A 187 12.36 3.60 -5.63
C THR A 187 11.22 4.15 -6.49
N TYR A 188 10.09 3.44 -6.48
CA TYR A 188 8.85 3.85 -7.13
C TYR A 188 7.72 3.78 -6.12
N LEU A 189 6.76 4.70 -6.25
CA LEU A 189 5.59 4.79 -5.38
C LEU A 189 4.31 4.62 -6.19
N ALA A 190 3.38 3.89 -5.61
CA ALA A 190 2.05 3.69 -6.16
C ALA A 190 1.02 3.66 -5.02
N TYR A 191 -0.27 3.89 -5.33
CA TYR A 191 -1.31 3.67 -4.36
C TYR A 191 -2.60 3.17 -4.99
N TYR A 192 -3.41 2.51 -4.16
CA TYR A 192 -4.75 2.06 -4.48
C TYR A 192 -5.72 2.47 -3.38
N ILE A 193 -6.85 3.07 -3.75
CA ILE A 193 -7.96 3.36 -2.84
C ILE A 193 -8.88 2.14 -2.86
N ILE A 194 -9.08 1.51 -1.70
CA ILE A 194 -9.90 0.30 -1.58
C ILE A 194 -11.34 0.62 -1.93
N THR A 195 -11.87 -0.03 -2.96
CA THR A 195 -13.27 0.10 -3.32
C THR A 195 -14.14 -0.82 -2.46
N PRO A 196 -15.45 -0.51 -2.26
CA PRO A 196 -16.37 -1.40 -1.54
C PRO A 196 -16.42 -2.82 -2.12
N ALA A 197 -16.38 -2.95 -3.44
CA ALA A 197 -16.36 -4.25 -4.12
C ALA A 197 -15.10 -5.05 -3.84
N ALA A 198 -13.93 -4.40 -3.85
CA ALA A 198 -12.66 -5.04 -3.52
C ALA A 198 -12.58 -5.42 -2.03
N ALA A 199 -13.04 -4.53 -1.12
CA ALA A 199 -13.11 -4.81 0.31
C ALA A 199 -13.94 -6.06 0.62
N ALA A 200 -15.08 -6.24 -0.07
CA ALA A 200 -15.97 -7.37 0.09
C ALA A 200 -15.32 -8.74 -0.24
N THR A 201 -14.20 -8.76 -0.94
CA THR A 201 -13.48 -10.01 -1.29
C THR A 201 -12.50 -10.48 -0.20
N GLY A 202 -12.28 -9.68 0.85
CA GLY A 202 -11.49 -10.03 2.02
C GLY A 202 -9.98 -9.86 1.87
N SER A 203 -9.45 -9.59 0.67
CA SER A 203 -8.02 -9.30 0.47
C SER A 203 -7.74 -8.54 -0.82
N ILE A 204 -6.57 -7.92 -0.86
CA ILE A 204 -5.99 -7.31 -2.06
C ILE A 204 -4.56 -7.81 -2.19
N LYS A 205 -4.20 -8.24 -3.40
CA LYS A 205 -2.89 -8.80 -3.74
C LYS A 205 -2.24 -7.97 -4.83
N ASN A 206 -0.96 -7.68 -4.67
CA ASN A 206 -0.23 -6.90 -5.67
C ASN A 206 1.17 -7.48 -5.90
N SER A 207 1.59 -7.51 -7.16
CA SER A 207 2.96 -7.81 -7.57
C SER A 207 3.42 -6.84 -8.65
N ALA A 208 4.73 -6.64 -8.76
CA ALA A 208 5.33 -5.79 -9.79
C ALA A 208 6.41 -6.57 -10.52
N LYS A 209 6.29 -6.70 -11.83
CA LYS A 209 7.36 -7.22 -12.69
C LYS A 209 8.15 -6.08 -13.30
N VAL A 210 9.46 -6.07 -13.09
CA VAL A 210 10.37 -5.10 -13.69
C VAL A 210 11.17 -5.77 -14.80
N ILE A 211 11.33 -5.08 -15.91
CA ILE A 211 12.11 -5.52 -17.06
C ILE A 211 13.11 -4.42 -17.38
N GLY A 212 14.36 -4.79 -17.66
CA GLY A 212 15.44 -3.88 -18.03
C GLY A 212 16.40 -4.47 -19.04
N SER A 213 17.33 -3.67 -19.48
CA SER A 213 18.33 -4.01 -20.50
C SER A 213 19.74 -3.82 -19.97
N SER A 214 20.60 -4.81 -20.15
CA SER A 214 22.04 -4.67 -19.94
C SER A 214 22.73 -4.12 -21.19
N PRO A 215 23.99 -3.64 -21.10
CA PRO A 215 24.72 -3.08 -22.24
C PRO A 215 24.74 -4.02 -23.46
N GLY A 216 24.28 -3.53 -24.60
CA GLY A 216 24.24 -4.27 -25.86
C GLY A 216 23.10 -5.30 -25.98
N GLN A 217 22.24 -5.42 -24.99
CA GLN A 217 21.08 -6.33 -24.98
C GLN A 217 19.79 -5.50 -24.78
N THR A 218 18.64 -6.13 -25.05
CA THR A 218 17.33 -5.50 -24.88
C THR A 218 16.42 -6.41 -24.07
N ASN A 219 15.83 -5.89 -22.98
CA ASN A 219 14.86 -6.59 -22.13
C ASN A 219 15.32 -7.98 -21.66
N ASN A 220 16.61 -8.12 -21.41
CA ASN A 220 17.25 -9.40 -21.07
C ASN A 220 17.35 -9.64 -19.55
N VAL A 221 16.98 -8.67 -18.73
CA VAL A 221 16.99 -8.76 -17.28
C VAL A 221 15.59 -8.47 -16.77
N SER A 222 15.04 -9.34 -15.96
CA SER A 222 13.73 -9.10 -15.36
C SER A 222 13.62 -9.81 -14.02
N ASP A 223 12.83 -9.22 -13.14
CA ASP A 223 12.47 -9.82 -11.88
C ASP A 223 11.02 -9.47 -11.51
N THR A 224 10.40 -10.30 -10.68
CA THR A 224 9.06 -10.08 -10.14
C THR A 224 9.17 -9.89 -8.63
N SER A 225 8.49 -8.88 -8.11
CA SER A 225 8.64 -8.46 -6.73
C SER A 225 8.40 -9.57 -5.72
N ASP A 226 9.25 -9.58 -4.73
CA ASP A 226 9.11 -10.19 -3.42
C ASP A 226 8.43 -9.20 -2.47
N ASN A 227 7.69 -9.69 -1.44
CA ASN A 227 7.02 -8.84 -0.46
C ASN A 227 7.95 -8.28 0.63
N GLY A 228 9.22 -8.73 0.68
CA GLY A 228 10.22 -8.36 1.67
C GLY A 228 10.09 -9.09 3.00
N ASP A 229 9.30 -10.16 3.08
CA ASP A 229 9.14 -11.01 4.27
C ASP A 229 9.59 -12.45 4.00
N ASP A 230 10.88 -12.72 4.17
CA ASP A 230 11.46 -14.07 4.04
C ASP A 230 11.05 -15.03 5.18
N THR A 231 10.34 -14.54 6.20
CA THR A 231 9.97 -15.35 7.39
C THR A 231 8.80 -16.29 7.12
N ASP A 232 8.05 -16.07 6.06
CA ASP A 232 6.94 -16.93 5.61
C ASP A 232 7.42 -18.19 4.87
N GLY A 233 8.74 -18.28 4.56
CA GLY A 233 9.38 -19.40 3.88
C GLY A 233 9.47 -19.22 2.36
N ASN A 234 9.01 -18.10 1.80
CA ASN A 234 9.25 -17.68 0.44
C ASN A 234 10.35 -16.61 0.41
N THR A 235 11.39 -16.83 -0.39
CA THR A 235 12.55 -15.94 -0.54
C THR A 235 12.73 -15.49 -1.98
N VAL A 236 11.73 -15.74 -2.80
CA VAL A 236 11.66 -15.37 -4.22
C VAL A 236 10.34 -14.65 -4.48
N SER A 237 10.02 -14.42 -5.72
CA SER A 237 8.83 -13.64 -6.11
C SER A 237 7.53 -14.10 -5.44
N ASP A 238 6.95 -13.25 -4.60
CA ASP A 238 5.61 -13.44 -4.04
C ASP A 238 4.78 -12.14 -4.05
N THR A 239 3.50 -12.25 -3.72
CA THR A 239 2.60 -11.10 -3.71
C THR A 239 2.65 -10.33 -2.40
N THR A 240 2.55 -9.01 -2.49
CA THR A 240 2.29 -8.16 -1.33
C THR A 240 0.80 -8.18 -1.04
N ASP A 241 0.40 -8.83 0.05
CA ASP A 241 -1.00 -9.09 0.39
C ASP A 241 -1.49 -8.16 1.52
N ILE A 242 -2.67 -7.57 1.32
CA ILE A 242 -3.41 -6.83 2.36
C ILE A 242 -4.67 -7.61 2.69
N THR A 243 -4.79 -8.05 3.93
CA THR A 243 -6.00 -8.71 4.44
C THR A 243 -7.01 -7.67 4.86
N ILE A 244 -8.26 -7.84 4.44
CA ILE A 244 -9.41 -7.03 4.81
C ILE A 244 -10.37 -7.93 5.58
N ASN A 245 -10.59 -7.61 6.87
CA ASN A 245 -11.54 -8.35 7.68
C ASN A 245 -12.93 -7.73 7.51
N PRO A 246 -13.93 -8.43 6.95
CA PRO A 246 -15.29 -7.94 6.86
C PRO A 246 -15.89 -7.70 8.25
N ILE A 247 -16.43 -6.52 8.49
CA ILE A 247 -17.15 -6.14 9.72
C ILE A 247 -18.49 -5.57 9.27
N PRO A 248 -19.49 -6.43 9.01
CA PRO A 248 -20.83 -5.97 8.64
C PRO A 248 -21.57 -5.43 9.86
N SER A 249 -22.18 -4.27 9.73
CA SER A 249 -22.95 -3.63 10.81
C SER A 249 -23.99 -2.69 10.24
N ILE A 250 -25.16 -2.61 10.88
CA ILE A 250 -26.18 -1.59 10.65
C ILE A 250 -26.55 -0.91 11.97
N GLU A 251 -27.00 0.33 11.87
CA GLU A 251 -27.60 1.10 12.97
C GLU A 251 -28.95 1.63 12.50
N VAL A 252 -29.99 1.49 13.33
CA VAL A 252 -31.35 1.92 13.02
C VAL A 252 -31.81 2.98 13.99
N THR A 253 -32.09 4.18 13.49
CA THR A 253 -32.70 5.25 14.28
C THR A 253 -34.13 5.44 13.84
N LYS A 254 -35.06 5.64 14.78
CA LYS A 254 -36.48 5.89 14.52
C LYS A 254 -36.97 7.04 15.36
N ILE A 255 -37.46 8.09 14.71
CA ILE A 255 -38.03 9.26 15.35
C ILE A 255 -39.52 9.42 14.98
N ALA A 256 -40.30 10.04 15.86
CA ALA A 256 -41.73 10.33 15.63
C ALA A 256 -42.01 11.83 15.52
N SER A 257 -42.95 12.19 14.65
CA SER A 257 -43.57 13.52 14.65
C SER A 257 -45.07 13.38 14.64
N VAL A 258 -45.77 14.18 15.41
CA VAL A 258 -47.27 14.17 15.47
C VAL A 258 -47.79 15.39 14.78
N ASN A 259 -48.74 15.16 13.86
CA ASN A 259 -49.57 16.21 13.26
C ASN A 259 -50.87 16.29 14.06
N ASP A 260 -51.04 17.36 14.85
CA ASP A 260 -52.26 17.69 15.60
C ASP A 260 -53.35 18.15 14.62
N VAL A 261 -54.22 17.25 14.25
CA VAL A 261 -55.26 17.46 13.22
C VAL A 261 -56.36 18.38 13.71
N ASN A 262 -56.68 18.33 15.01
CA ASN A 262 -57.74 19.14 15.60
C ASN A 262 -57.26 20.46 16.22
N SER A 263 -55.91 20.70 16.23
CA SER A 263 -55.25 21.93 16.72
C SER A 263 -55.53 22.23 18.20
N ASN A 264 -55.62 21.20 19.02
CA ASN A 264 -55.83 21.33 20.45
C ASN A 264 -54.54 21.27 21.30
N SER A 265 -53.38 21.13 20.68
CA SER A 265 -52.03 21.00 21.27
C SER A 265 -51.86 19.76 22.16
N GLN A 266 -52.62 18.70 21.88
CA GLN A 266 -52.55 17.42 22.55
C GLN A 266 -52.41 16.29 21.53
N ASN A 267 -51.69 15.23 21.85
CA ASN A 267 -51.64 14.04 21.01
C ASN A 267 -52.83 13.14 21.40
N ASP A 268 -53.87 13.14 20.63
CA ASP A 268 -55.13 12.44 20.96
C ASP A 268 -55.76 11.72 19.75
N ASN A 269 -56.99 11.25 19.92
CA ASN A 269 -57.69 10.53 18.89
C ASN A 269 -57.87 11.36 17.59
N GLY A 270 -57.42 10.80 16.48
CA GLY A 270 -57.52 11.39 15.16
C GLY A 270 -56.21 12.07 14.68
N ASP A 271 -55.26 12.30 15.57
CA ASP A 271 -53.95 12.85 15.21
C ASP A 271 -53.09 11.82 14.50
N ILE A 272 -52.18 12.30 13.65
CA ILE A 272 -51.39 11.46 12.77
C ILE A 272 -49.91 11.44 13.25
N ILE A 273 -49.45 10.28 13.61
CA ILE A 273 -48.02 10.04 13.89
C ILE A 273 -47.34 9.66 12.58
N THR A 274 -46.26 10.38 12.22
CA THR A 274 -45.34 10.02 11.16
C THR A 274 -44.02 9.58 11.78
N TYR A 275 -43.64 8.34 11.57
CA TYR A 275 -42.34 7.80 11.95
C TYR A 275 -41.38 7.95 10.78
N THR A 276 -40.17 8.47 11.07
CA THR A 276 -39.03 8.47 10.14
C THR A 276 -38.02 7.46 10.65
N ILE A 277 -37.67 6.51 9.79
CA ILE A 277 -36.72 5.43 10.09
C ILE A 277 -35.49 5.64 9.23
N THR A 278 -34.32 5.71 9.85
CA THR A 278 -33.02 5.78 9.18
C THR A 278 -32.24 4.51 9.47
N VAL A 279 -31.80 3.83 8.43
CA VAL A 279 -30.96 2.63 8.53
C VAL A 279 -29.61 2.94 7.92
N SER A 280 -28.56 2.95 8.72
CA SER A 280 -27.19 3.29 8.34
C SER A 280 -26.30 2.04 8.28
N ASN A 281 -25.52 1.89 7.22
CA ASN A 281 -24.45 0.90 7.17
C ASN A 281 -23.23 1.47 7.91
N THR A 282 -23.01 0.99 9.14
CA THR A 282 -21.90 1.37 10.02
C THR A 282 -20.70 0.42 9.90
N GLY A 283 -20.80 -0.62 9.06
CA GLY A 283 -19.74 -1.58 8.79
C GLY A 283 -18.83 -1.18 7.63
N ASN A 284 -17.86 -2.04 7.33
CA ASN A 284 -16.88 -1.84 6.25
C ASN A 284 -17.17 -2.64 4.96
N VAL A 285 -18.33 -3.27 4.86
CA VAL A 285 -18.79 -4.01 3.67
C VAL A 285 -20.16 -3.54 3.21
N PRO A 286 -20.48 -3.60 1.89
CA PRO A 286 -21.81 -3.27 1.40
C PRO A 286 -22.84 -4.29 1.89
N LEU A 287 -24.06 -3.84 2.15
CA LEU A 287 -25.17 -4.65 2.61
C LEU A 287 -26.28 -4.70 1.56
N THR A 288 -27.00 -5.84 1.52
CA THR A 288 -28.11 -6.07 0.59
C THR A 288 -29.29 -6.75 1.29
N GLY A 289 -30.45 -6.75 0.65
CA GLY A 289 -31.62 -7.45 1.17
C GLY A 289 -32.20 -6.81 2.44
N LEU A 290 -32.00 -5.47 2.63
CA LEU A 290 -32.55 -4.77 3.79
C LEU A 290 -34.05 -4.95 3.87
N ALA A 291 -34.54 -5.49 5.00
CA ALA A 291 -35.91 -5.70 5.34
C ALA A 291 -36.22 -5.10 6.71
N LEU A 292 -37.39 -4.50 6.87
CA LEU A 292 -37.86 -3.84 8.09
C LEU A 292 -39.14 -4.52 8.59
N VAL A 293 -39.17 -4.80 9.90
CA VAL A 293 -40.38 -5.31 10.59
C VAL A 293 -40.72 -4.35 11.71
N GLU A 294 -41.95 -3.80 11.67
CA GLU A 294 -42.46 -2.87 12.66
C GLU A 294 -43.14 -3.60 13.84
N GLY A 295 -42.95 -3.06 15.02
CA GLY A 295 -43.63 -3.47 16.24
C GLY A 295 -44.32 -2.29 16.90
N LEU A 296 -45.60 -2.03 16.52
CA LEU A 296 -46.39 -0.94 17.07
C LEU A 296 -47.35 -1.46 18.16
N THR A 297 -47.33 -0.84 19.33
CA THR A 297 -48.17 -1.20 20.47
C THR A 297 -48.72 0.05 21.17
N ASP A 298 -49.79 -0.13 21.93
CA ASP A 298 -50.31 0.86 22.88
C ASP A 298 -49.60 0.74 24.24
N GLY A 299 -49.91 1.63 25.19
CA GLY A 299 -49.37 1.65 26.52
C GLY A 299 -49.68 0.40 27.38
N ASN A 300 -50.61 -0.44 26.95
CA ASN A 300 -50.94 -1.74 27.55
C ASN A 300 -50.29 -2.91 26.82
N SER A 301 -49.36 -2.62 25.88
CA SER A 301 -48.69 -3.62 25.03
C SER A 301 -49.63 -4.36 24.05
N SER A 302 -50.82 -3.81 23.74
CA SER A 302 -51.70 -4.37 22.73
C SER A 302 -51.18 -3.98 21.35
N THR A 303 -51.10 -4.94 20.42
CA THR A 303 -50.61 -4.69 19.07
C THR A 303 -51.55 -3.74 18.31
N LEU A 304 -50.96 -2.74 17.68
CA LEU A 304 -51.62 -1.79 16.79
C LEU A 304 -51.18 -2.05 15.33
N THR A 305 -51.99 -1.57 14.39
CA THR A 305 -51.67 -1.72 12.96
C THR A 305 -51.40 -0.35 12.36
N LEU A 306 -50.29 -0.19 11.68
CA LEU A 306 -49.97 1.01 10.90
C LEU A 306 -50.97 1.24 9.80
N ASP A 307 -51.25 2.50 9.48
CA ASP A 307 -52.06 2.86 8.31
C ASP A 307 -51.27 2.64 7.02
N SER A 308 -49.95 2.89 7.08
CA SER A 308 -49.01 2.62 5.97
C SER A 308 -47.57 2.53 6.43
N GLY A 309 -46.70 1.84 5.65
CA GLY A 309 -45.28 1.74 5.82
C GLY A 309 -44.81 0.38 6.39
N PRO A 310 -43.48 0.19 6.57
CA PRO A 310 -42.41 1.10 6.18
C PRO A 310 -42.32 1.32 4.66
N THR A 311 -42.38 2.57 4.23
CA THR A 311 -42.27 2.97 2.82
C THR A 311 -40.91 3.60 2.56
N TYR A 312 -40.18 3.10 1.57
CA TYR A 312 -38.89 3.66 1.16
C TYR A 312 -39.02 5.09 0.65
N VAL A 313 -38.15 5.97 1.10
CA VAL A 313 -38.03 7.37 0.70
C VAL A 313 -36.79 7.63 -0.16
N SER A 314 -35.62 7.34 0.35
CA SER A 314 -34.35 7.65 -0.34
C SER A 314 -33.15 6.90 0.26
N ASN A 315 -32.06 6.85 -0.50
CA ASN A 315 -30.71 6.52 -0.04
C ASN A 315 -29.81 7.76 -0.14
N SER A 316 -28.85 7.90 0.78
CA SER A 316 -27.95 9.05 0.83
C SER A 316 -26.92 9.12 -0.31
N SER A 317 -26.51 7.98 -0.87
CA SER A 317 -25.50 7.87 -1.92
C SER A 317 -25.98 7.21 -3.21
N GLY A 318 -27.30 6.94 -3.32
CA GLY A 318 -27.94 6.52 -4.56
C GLY A 318 -27.91 5.01 -4.86
N SER A 319 -27.62 4.15 -3.88
CA SER A 319 -27.85 2.71 -4.00
C SER A 319 -29.33 2.41 -4.28
N ALA A 320 -29.60 1.24 -4.86
CA ALA A 320 -30.98 0.79 -5.05
C ALA A 320 -31.68 0.51 -3.71
N GLN A 321 -32.99 0.61 -3.66
CA GLN A 321 -33.78 0.23 -2.48
C GLN A 321 -33.38 -1.18 -2.00
N GLY A 322 -33.09 -1.32 -0.69
CA GLY A 322 -32.70 -2.58 -0.08
C GLY A 322 -31.21 -2.87 -0.16
N ALA A 323 -30.40 -1.96 -0.70
CA ALA A 323 -28.94 -2.02 -0.67
C ALA A 323 -28.38 -0.79 0.04
N LEU A 324 -27.27 -0.97 0.77
CA LEU A 324 -26.54 0.09 1.47
C LEU A 324 -25.05 -0.07 1.19
N ALA A 325 -24.46 0.90 0.49
CA ALA A 325 -23.01 1.01 0.41
C ALA A 325 -22.41 1.32 1.79
N VAL A 326 -21.11 1.15 1.95
CA VAL A 326 -20.39 1.51 3.20
C VAL A 326 -20.60 2.99 3.50
N GLY A 327 -21.01 3.31 4.74
CA GLY A 327 -21.32 4.67 5.19
C GLY A 327 -22.60 5.27 4.62
N GLU A 328 -23.38 4.51 3.86
CA GLU A 328 -24.67 4.97 3.31
C GLU A 328 -25.81 4.73 4.30
N PHE A 329 -26.84 5.57 4.25
CA PHE A 329 -28.08 5.35 4.96
C PHE A 329 -29.29 5.41 4.03
N SER A 330 -30.32 4.63 4.38
CA SER A 330 -31.65 4.65 3.77
C SER A 330 -32.68 5.23 4.72
N THR A 331 -33.63 5.98 4.16
CA THR A 331 -34.75 6.57 4.92
C THR A 331 -36.08 5.92 4.50
N TYR A 332 -36.89 5.59 5.49
CA TYR A 332 -38.22 5.05 5.34
C TYR A 332 -39.21 5.86 6.19
N THR A 333 -40.50 5.79 5.86
CA THR A 333 -41.60 6.40 6.64
C THR A 333 -42.70 5.41 6.92
N SER A 334 -43.29 5.52 8.12
CA SER A 334 -44.50 4.79 8.51
C SER A 334 -45.51 5.75 9.13
N ILE A 335 -46.81 5.48 8.97
CA ILE A 335 -47.90 6.36 9.43
C ILE A 335 -48.85 5.56 10.31
N TYR A 336 -49.29 6.20 11.39
CA TYR A 336 -50.34 5.70 12.26
C TYR A 336 -51.27 6.83 12.71
N THR A 337 -52.60 6.66 12.53
CA THR A 337 -53.61 7.58 13.07
C THR A 337 -54.01 7.11 14.46
N ILE A 338 -53.85 7.97 15.47
CA ILE A 338 -54.13 7.66 16.86
C ILE A 338 -55.63 7.29 17.00
N SER A 339 -55.88 6.06 17.40
CA SER A 339 -57.23 5.61 17.74
C SER A 339 -57.61 6.01 19.16
N GLN A 340 -58.93 6.17 19.46
CA GLN A 340 -59.41 6.49 20.82
C GLN A 340 -58.92 5.45 21.84
N ASN A 341 -58.92 4.17 21.47
CA ASN A 341 -58.48 3.12 22.38
C ASN A 341 -56.98 3.23 22.69
N ALA A 342 -56.14 3.52 21.71
CA ALA A 342 -54.73 3.74 21.90
C ALA A 342 -54.45 5.01 22.73
N ALA A 343 -55.15 6.12 22.44
CA ALA A 343 -55.02 7.36 23.21
C ALA A 343 -55.34 7.16 24.70
N ASN A 344 -56.33 6.32 25.03
CA ASN A 344 -56.73 6.04 26.41
C ASN A 344 -55.68 5.28 27.23
N THR A 345 -54.64 4.70 26.61
CA THR A 345 -53.57 3.97 27.31
C THR A 345 -52.40 4.84 27.74
N GLY A 346 -52.39 6.14 27.34
CA GLY A 346 -51.43 7.14 27.73
C GLY A 346 -50.17 7.21 26.90
N LYS A 347 -49.87 6.20 26.08
CA LYS A 347 -48.74 6.24 25.13
C LYS A 347 -48.92 5.25 23.99
N ILE A 348 -48.16 5.49 22.92
CA ILE A 348 -47.93 4.61 21.78
C ILE A 348 -46.45 4.34 21.67
N VAL A 349 -46.07 3.10 21.50
CA VAL A 349 -44.72 2.61 21.47
C VAL A 349 -44.46 1.94 20.13
N ASN A 350 -43.39 2.36 19.44
CA ASN A 350 -43.04 1.77 18.16
C ASN A 350 -41.54 1.40 18.10
N THR A 351 -41.25 0.21 17.59
CA THR A 351 -39.92 -0.29 17.33
C THR A 351 -39.83 -0.79 15.89
N VAL A 352 -38.63 -0.77 15.31
CA VAL A 352 -38.32 -1.43 14.04
C VAL A 352 -37.22 -2.42 14.26
N PHE A 353 -37.34 -3.62 13.72
CA PHE A 353 -36.26 -4.59 13.60
C PHE A 353 -35.83 -4.65 12.13
N ALA A 354 -34.58 -4.32 11.88
CA ALA A 354 -33.96 -4.39 10.57
C ALA A 354 -33.11 -5.64 10.42
N THR A 355 -33.14 -6.23 9.24
CA THR A 355 -32.24 -7.32 8.83
C THR A 355 -31.64 -7.01 7.47
N SER A 356 -30.39 -7.36 7.27
CA SER A 356 -29.72 -7.28 5.97
C SER A 356 -28.67 -8.40 5.83
N SER A 357 -28.08 -8.50 4.65
CA SER A 357 -27.13 -9.55 4.30
C SER A 357 -25.78 -8.94 3.93
N SER A 358 -24.72 -9.42 4.56
CA SER A 358 -23.34 -9.13 4.14
C SER A 358 -22.94 -10.00 2.94
N PRO A 359 -21.84 -9.68 2.22
CA PRO A 359 -21.36 -10.46 1.09
C PRO A 359 -21.14 -11.93 1.45
N GLY A 360 -21.80 -12.82 0.70
CA GLY A 360 -21.71 -14.27 0.91
C GLY A 360 -22.59 -14.85 2.02
N ASN A 361 -23.30 -14.01 2.80
CA ASN A 361 -24.18 -14.43 3.89
C ASN A 361 -25.62 -13.99 3.62
N THR A 362 -26.56 -14.44 4.46
CA THR A 362 -27.98 -14.09 4.33
C THR A 362 -28.55 -13.73 5.69
N ASN A 363 -29.15 -12.54 5.82
CA ASN A 363 -29.78 -12.03 7.03
C ASN A 363 -28.91 -12.13 8.29
N ASP A 364 -27.61 -11.94 8.12
CA ASP A 364 -26.60 -12.06 9.19
C ASP A 364 -26.35 -10.76 9.94
N VAL A 365 -26.88 -9.63 9.43
CA VAL A 365 -26.73 -8.31 10.03
C VAL A 365 -28.08 -7.82 10.49
N THR A 366 -28.20 -7.51 11.77
CA THR A 366 -29.49 -7.14 12.38
C THR A 366 -29.30 -6.02 13.38
N ASP A 367 -30.36 -5.20 13.51
CA ASP A 367 -30.41 -4.17 14.54
C ASP A 367 -31.86 -3.84 14.89
N ARG A 368 -32.08 -3.29 16.08
CA ARG A 368 -33.35 -2.76 16.56
C ARG A 368 -33.27 -1.26 16.68
N SER A 369 -34.32 -0.55 16.29
CA SER A 369 -34.33 0.91 16.31
C SER A 369 -34.14 1.49 17.71
N ASP A 370 -33.31 2.53 17.72
CA ASP A 370 -33.10 3.51 18.77
C ASP A 370 -33.94 4.76 18.47
N ASP A 371 -34.42 5.49 19.50
CA ASP A 371 -35.24 6.70 19.29
C ASP A 371 -34.42 7.97 18.99
N GLY A 372 -33.07 7.87 19.07
CA GLY A 372 -32.13 8.95 18.78
C GLY A 372 -31.98 9.96 19.92
N ASP A 373 -32.46 9.67 21.12
CA ASP A 373 -32.34 10.50 22.33
C ASP A 373 -31.47 9.83 23.39
N ASP A 374 -30.16 9.94 23.29
CA ASP A 374 -29.19 9.43 24.27
C ASP A 374 -29.23 10.17 25.63
N THR A 375 -30.02 11.26 25.75
CA THR A 375 -30.04 12.10 26.96
C THR A 375 -30.86 11.51 28.08
N ASP A 376 -31.69 10.54 27.82
CA ASP A 376 -32.50 9.80 28.78
C ASP A 376 -31.72 8.69 29.54
N GLY A 377 -30.49 8.40 29.08
CA GLY A 377 -29.58 7.40 29.66
C GLY A 377 -29.65 6.03 29.01
N ASN A 378 -30.49 5.84 27.98
CA ASN A 378 -30.45 4.71 27.05
C ASN A 378 -29.78 5.16 25.74
N THR A 379 -28.86 4.38 25.23
CA THR A 379 -28.07 4.71 24.03
C THR A 379 -28.18 3.63 22.97
N LYS A 380 -29.05 2.65 23.17
CA LYS A 380 -29.23 1.51 22.27
C LYS A 380 -30.62 0.87 22.39
N ASP A 381 -31.20 0.54 21.26
CA ASP A 381 -32.36 -0.35 21.14
C ASP A 381 -33.61 0.12 21.90
N ASP A 382 -33.77 1.42 22.18
CA ASP A 382 -34.97 1.89 22.86
C ASP A 382 -36.11 2.22 21.89
N PRO A 383 -37.36 2.03 22.33
CA PRO A 383 -38.51 2.26 21.50
C PRO A 383 -38.85 3.73 21.37
N THR A 384 -39.28 4.15 20.20
CA THR A 384 -39.85 5.49 19.97
C THR A 384 -41.22 5.60 20.64
N GLU A 385 -41.35 6.45 21.65
CA GLU A 385 -42.59 6.66 22.40
C GLU A 385 -43.27 7.97 22.03
N VAL A 386 -44.59 7.92 21.87
CA VAL A 386 -45.46 9.11 21.74
C VAL A 386 -46.45 9.10 22.89
N ILE A 387 -46.30 10.07 23.77
CA ILE A 387 -47.23 10.26 24.92
C ILE A 387 -48.57 10.77 24.39
N THR A 388 -49.67 10.14 24.79
CA THR A 388 -51.02 10.46 24.37
C THR A 388 -51.90 10.85 25.56
N VAL A 389 -52.96 11.60 25.29
CA VAL A 389 -53.97 11.99 26.26
C VAL A 389 -55.34 11.50 25.87
N SER A 390 -56.14 11.07 26.85
CA SER A 390 -57.53 10.70 26.61
C SER A 390 -58.42 11.91 26.76
N ASN A 391 -59.11 12.28 25.66
CA ASN A 391 -60.16 13.32 25.69
C ASN A 391 -61.52 12.68 25.91
N ALA A 392 -62.06 12.75 27.10
CA ALA A 392 -63.43 12.33 27.41
C ALA A 392 -64.40 13.49 27.16
N THR A 393 -65.30 13.35 26.16
CA THR A 393 -66.36 14.32 25.89
C THR A 393 -67.70 13.71 26.22
N ILE A 394 -68.55 14.48 26.87
CA ILE A 394 -69.99 14.13 27.07
C ILE A 394 -70.85 15.12 26.25
N GLU A 395 -71.65 14.60 25.34
CA GLU A 395 -72.68 15.38 24.66
C GLU A 395 -74.01 15.04 25.26
N VAL A 396 -74.78 16.05 25.68
CA VAL A 396 -76.13 15.90 26.22
C VAL A 396 -77.14 16.56 25.26
N THR A 397 -77.95 15.78 24.58
CA THR A 397 -79.06 16.27 23.75
C THR A 397 -80.39 16.17 24.52
N LYS A 398 -81.15 17.26 24.60
CA LYS A 398 -82.47 17.31 25.17
C LYS A 398 -83.43 17.68 24.07
N THR A 399 -84.41 16.79 23.78
CA THR A 399 -85.54 17.08 22.91
C THR A 399 -86.82 17.35 23.74
N ALA A 400 -87.51 18.43 23.41
CA ALA A 400 -88.86 18.67 23.92
C ALA A 400 -89.89 18.14 22.93
N VAL A 401 -90.93 17.45 23.46
CA VAL A 401 -92.12 17.00 22.66
C VAL A 401 -93.24 17.98 22.86
#